data_3577683c5451174e96a3f8531b8d9c55
#
_entry.id   3577683c5451174e96a3f8531b8d9c55
#
_cell.length_a   1.000
_cell.length_b   1.000
_cell.length_c   1.000
_cell.angle_alpha   90.00
_cell.angle_beta   90.00
_cell.angle_gamma   90.00
#
_symmetry.space_group_name_H-M   'P 1'
#
loop_
_entity.id
_entity.type
_entity.pdbx_description
1 polymer ?
#
loop_
_entity_poly.entity_id
_entity_poly.type
_entity_poly.pdbx_seq_one_letter_code
_entity_poly.pdbx_strand_id
1 'polypeptide(L)'
;MPMTKENSTQTGTSRVKRGMAEMLKGGVIMDVVNAEQARIAEDAGAVAVMALERVPADIRAQGGVARMSDPEMITEIQKSVSIPVMAKARIGHFVEAQILQSLGVDYIDESEVLTPADYTHHIDKWNFTIPFVCGATNLGEALRRINEGAAMIRSKGEAGTGDVSNATTHMRAISDEIRRLSSMREDELYVAAKELQAPYDLVKEVATTGKLPVVLFTAGGIATPADAAMMMQLGADGVFVGSGIFKSGDPARRAAAIVKSVTFYDDAKVLAEQSKGLGEAMVGINVADIPAPHRLAERGW
;
A
#
# COMPACT_ATOMS: atom_id res chain seq x y z
N MET A 1 40.11 2.06 28.66
CA MET A 1 39.73 1.24 27.49
C MET A 1 38.29 1.55 27.16
N PRO A 2 37.95 2.12 26.00
CA PRO A 2 36.55 2.29 25.62
C PRO A 2 36.00 0.94 25.20
N MET A 3 34.90 0.53 25.82
CA MET A 3 34.12 -0.66 25.43
C MET A 3 33.56 -0.40 24.04
N THR A 4 34.03 -1.17 23.08
CA THR A 4 33.42 -1.26 21.74
C THR A 4 31.99 -1.75 21.90
N LYS A 5 31.01 -0.92 21.52
CA LYS A 5 29.64 -1.36 21.33
C LYS A 5 29.68 -2.47 20.31
N GLU A 6 29.35 -3.70 20.72
CA GLU A 6 29.06 -4.78 19.81
C GLU A 6 27.97 -4.30 18.82
N ASN A 7 28.26 -4.42 17.54
CA ASN A 7 27.29 -4.21 16.48
C ASN A 7 26.08 -5.09 16.77
N SER A 8 24.96 -4.48 17.17
CA SER A 8 23.67 -5.16 17.14
C SER A 8 23.49 -5.60 15.68
N THR A 9 23.47 -6.89 15.43
CA THR A 9 23.20 -7.46 14.09
C THR A 9 21.82 -6.97 13.67
N GLN A 10 21.80 -6.01 12.75
CA GLN A 10 20.59 -5.44 12.18
C GLN A 10 19.83 -6.60 11.49
N THR A 11 18.64 -6.93 11.99
CA THR A 11 17.86 -8.09 11.53
C THR A 11 17.38 -7.91 10.09
N GLY A 12 17.00 -6.68 9.71
CA GLY A 12 16.62 -6.33 8.36
C GLY A 12 17.77 -5.71 7.58
N THR A 13 17.95 -6.10 6.31
CA THR A 13 18.97 -5.53 5.43
C THR A 13 18.39 -4.47 4.51
N SER A 14 19.21 -3.52 4.03
CA SER A 14 18.79 -2.53 3.03
C SER A 14 18.26 -3.19 1.75
N ARG A 15 18.77 -4.36 1.37
CA ARG A 15 18.27 -5.14 0.24
C ARG A 15 16.81 -5.57 0.43
N VAL A 16 16.46 -6.09 1.62
CA VAL A 16 15.08 -6.47 1.96
C VAL A 16 14.20 -5.24 2.04
N LYS A 17 14.70 -4.16 2.67
CA LYS A 17 13.92 -2.95 2.92
C LYS A 17 13.71 -2.08 1.66
N ARG A 18 14.52 -2.22 0.61
CA ARG A 18 14.43 -1.39 -0.59
C ARG A 18 14.32 -2.19 -1.90
N GLY A 19 14.75 -3.44 -1.93
CA GLY A 19 14.88 -4.23 -3.16
C GLY A 19 13.79 -5.29 -3.38
N MET A 20 13.27 -5.91 -2.32
CA MET A 20 12.35 -7.04 -2.48
C MET A 20 11.03 -6.66 -3.17
N ALA A 21 10.52 -5.45 -2.94
CA ALA A 21 9.26 -4.99 -3.52
C ALA A 21 9.38 -4.56 -4.99
N GLU A 22 10.59 -4.37 -5.52
CA GLU A 22 10.82 -4.01 -6.94
C GLU A 22 10.25 -5.05 -7.92
N MET A 23 10.22 -6.33 -7.54
CA MET A 23 9.67 -7.40 -8.37
C MET A 23 8.15 -7.30 -8.59
N LEU A 24 7.45 -6.47 -7.80
CA LEU A 24 6.00 -6.29 -7.87
C LEU A 24 5.59 -5.14 -8.80
N LYS A 25 6.55 -4.36 -9.30
CA LYS A 25 6.27 -3.21 -10.18
C LYS A 25 5.48 -3.60 -11.42
N GLY A 26 4.58 -2.71 -11.82
CA GLY A 26 3.69 -2.90 -12.97
C GLY A 26 2.52 -3.83 -12.67
N GLY A 27 2.35 -4.28 -11.42
CA GLY A 27 1.36 -5.26 -11.04
C GLY A 27 0.19 -4.73 -10.22
N VAL A 28 -0.77 -5.63 -10.00
CA VAL A 28 -1.93 -5.44 -9.14
C VAL A 28 -1.81 -6.35 -7.94
N ILE A 29 -1.95 -5.79 -6.75
CA ILE A 29 -2.07 -6.53 -5.48
C ILE A 29 -3.54 -6.50 -5.10
N MET A 30 -4.14 -7.68 -4.83
CA MET A 30 -5.57 -7.77 -4.55
C MET A 30 -5.82 -8.17 -3.10
N ASP A 31 -6.67 -7.38 -2.42
CA ASP A 31 -7.17 -7.73 -1.07
C ASP A 31 -8.18 -8.87 -1.18
N VAL A 32 -7.94 -9.98 -0.48
CA VAL A 32 -8.76 -11.19 -0.53
C VAL A 32 -9.12 -11.66 0.87
N VAL A 33 -10.30 -12.27 1.03
CA VAL A 33 -10.83 -12.71 2.33
C VAL A 33 -10.94 -14.23 2.48
N ASN A 34 -10.57 -14.99 1.44
CA ASN A 34 -10.57 -16.44 1.44
C ASN A 34 -9.77 -17.01 0.25
N ALA A 35 -9.59 -18.32 0.26
CA ALA A 35 -8.84 -19.07 -0.77
C ALA A 35 -9.48 -18.96 -2.18
N GLU A 36 -10.80 -18.84 -2.30
CA GLU A 36 -11.48 -18.69 -3.59
C GLU A 36 -11.13 -17.35 -4.23
N GLN A 37 -11.24 -16.26 -3.48
CA GLN A 37 -10.85 -14.93 -3.96
C GLN A 37 -9.36 -14.85 -4.30
N ALA A 38 -8.50 -15.54 -3.54
CA ALA A 38 -7.08 -15.60 -3.81
C ALA A 38 -6.79 -16.27 -5.17
N ARG A 39 -7.47 -17.38 -5.49
CA ARG A 39 -7.36 -18.01 -6.81
C ARG A 39 -7.88 -17.12 -7.94
N ILE A 40 -9.02 -16.45 -7.74
CA ILE A 40 -9.53 -15.46 -8.73
C ILE A 40 -8.47 -14.39 -8.99
N ALA A 41 -7.80 -13.89 -7.94
CA ALA A 41 -6.75 -12.88 -8.09
C ALA A 41 -5.55 -13.43 -8.86
N GLU A 42 -5.06 -14.62 -8.54
CA GLU A 42 -3.94 -15.26 -9.23
C GLU A 42 -4.27 -15.56 -10.70
N ASP A 43 -5.45 -16.13 -10.98
CA ASP A 43 -5.94 -16.43 -12.33
C ASP A 43 -6.09 -15.16 -13.18
N ALA A 44 -6.42 -14.04 -12.56
CA ALA A 44 -6.48 -12.73 -13.21
C ALA A 44 -5.10 -12.13 -13.51
N GLY A 45 -4.02 -12.67 -12.95
CA GLY A 45 -2.65 -12.19 -13.10
C GLY A 45 -2.21 -11.19 -12.03
N ALA A 46 -2.79 -11.21 -10.84
CA ALA A 46 -2.27 -10.45 -9.71
C ALA A 46 -0.82 -10.84 -9.40
N VAL A 47 -0.02 -9.87 -8.98
CA VAL A 47 1.40 -10.12 -8.60
C VAL A 47 1.55 -10.53 -7.15
N ALA A 48 0.54 -10.29 -6.33
CA ALA A 48 0.45 -10.71 -4.93
C ALA A 48 -1.01 -10.59 -4.46
N VAL A 49 -1.34 -11.24 -3.36
CA VAL A 49 -2.59 -11.04 -2.63
C VAL A 49 -2.35 -10.52 -1.22
N MET A 50 -3.31 -9.77 -0.70
CA MET A 50 -3.32 -9.26 0.67
C MET A 50 -4.44 -9.96 1.44
N ALA A 51 -4.09 -10.79 2.41
CA ALA A 51 -5.05 -11.50 3.23
C ALA A 51 -5.73 -10.57 4.25
N LEU A 52 -7.05 -10.52 4.22
CA LEU A 52 -7.90 -9.71 5.11
C LEU A 52 -9.10 -10.55 5.57
N GLU A 53 -9.55 -10.40 6.82
CA GLU A 53 -10.82 -10.99 7.25
C GLU A 53 -12.02 -10.36 6.54
N ARG A 54 -11.93 -9.08 6.26
CA ARG A 54 -12.99 -8.29 5.64
C ARG A 54 -12.37 -7.26 4.72
N VAL A 55 -12.94 -7.10 3.52
CA VAL A 55 -12.53 -5.99 2.65
C VAL A 55 -12.85 -4.63 3.30
N PRO A 56 -12.13 -3.56 2.98
CA PRO A 56 -12.30 -2.26 3.64
C PRO A 56 -13.73 -1.72 3.65
N ALA A 57 -14.54 -1.98 2.62
CA ALA A 57 -15.94 -1.59 2.59
C ALA A 57 -16.75 -2.26 3.71
N ASP A 58 -16.50 -3.54 4.00
CA ASP A 58 -17.18 -4.27 5.08
C ASP A 58 -16.69 -3.79 6.46
N ILE A 59 -15.42 -3.48 6.61
CA ILE A 59 -14.87 -2.88 7.85
C ILE A 59 -15.62 -1.59 8.18
N ARG A 60 -15.85 -0.71 7.19
CA ARG A 60 -16.62 0.52 7.38
C ARG A 60 -18.06 0.25 7.79
N ALA A 61 -18.74 -0.65 7.07
CA ALA A 61 -20.15 -0.99 7.31
C ALA A 61 -20.35 -1.60 8.71
N GLN A 62 -19.33 -2.21 9.30
CA GLN A 62 -19.38 -2.90 10.58
C GLN A 62 -18.72 -2.11 11.74
N GLY A 63 -18.67 -0.79 11.65
CA GLY A 63 -18.26 0.08 12.73
C GLY A 63 -16.76 0.47 12.75
N GLY A 64 -16.00 0.10 11.74
CA GLY A 64 -14.63 0.58 11.52
C GLY A 64 -13.54 -0.05 12.41
N VAL A 65 -13.88 -0.98 13.31
CA VAL A 65 -12.88 -1.69 14.13
C VAL A 65 -12.43 -2.97 13.42
N ALA A 66 -11.14 -3.06 13.16
CA ALA A 66 -10.53 -4.23 12.51
C ALA A 66 -9.16 -4.54 13.13
N ARG A 67 -8.78 -5.81 13.13
CA ARG A 67 -7.55 -6.36 13.72
C ARG A 67 -6.84 -7.23 12.70
N MET A 68 -5.68 -7.76 13.08
CA MET A 68 -4.99 -8.80 12.31
C MET A 68 -5.93 -9.97 12.01
N SER A 69 -5.85 -10.49 10.79
CA SER A 69 -6.63 -11.64 10.35
C SER A 69 -6.26 -12.93 11.09
N ASP A 70 -7.20 -13.87 11.14
CA ASP A 70 -6.97 -15.19 11.73
C ASP A 70 -5.79 -15.90 11.03
N PRO A 71 -4.80 -16.41 11.78
CA PRO A 71 -3.67 -17.17 11.22
C PRO A 71 -4.08 -18.38 10.39
N GLU A 72 -5.18 -19.06 10.72
CA GLU A 72 -5.68 -20.21 9.95
C GLU A 72 -6.11 -19.77 8.56
N MET A 73 -6.89 -18.69 8.45
CA MET A 73 -7.30 -18.11 7.18
C MET A 73 -6.10 -17.68 6.32
N ILE A 74 -5.09 -17.03 6.92
CA ILE A 74 -3.87 -16.64 6.21
C ILE A 74 -3.17 -17.87 5.64
N THR A 75 -3.04 -18.93 6.45
CA THR A 75 -2.40 -20.19 6.05
C THR A 75 -3.18 -20.91 4.93
N GLU A 76 -4.51 -20.85 4.95
CA GLU A 76 -5.34 -21.38 3.86
C GLU A 76 -5.13 -20.63 2.55
N ILE A 77 -5.06 -19.29 2.60
CA ILE A 77 -4.73 -18.47 1.44
C ILE A 77 -3.34 -18.81 0.91
N GLN A 78 -2.31 -18.88 1.77
CA GLN A 78 -0.94 -19.26 1.37
C GLN A 78 -0.88 -20.63 0.65
N LYS A 79 -1.69 -21.59 1.07
CA LYS A 79 -1.76 -22.92 0.43
C LYS A 79 -2.52 -22.90 -0.91
N SER A 80 -3.31 -21.89 -1.18
CA SER A 80 -4.21 -21.84 -2.32
C SER A 80 -3.61 -21.18 -3.57
N VAL A 81 -2.53 -20.43 -3.43
CA VAL A 81 -1.88 -19.66 -4.51
C VAL A 81 -0.37 -19.83 -4.50
N SER A 82 0.27 -19.56 -5.65
CA SER A 82 1.72 -19.58 -5.81
C SER A 82 2.36 -18.19 -5.77
N ILE A 83 1.54 -17.14 -5.89
CA ILE A 83 2.00 -15.75 -5.80
C ILE A 83 2.18 -15.32 -4.33
N PRO A 84 3.00 -14.28 -4.07
CA PRO A 84 3.23 -13.78 -2.72
C PRO A 84 1.95 -13.46 -1.95
N VAL A 85 1.93 -13.80 -0.66
CA VAL A 85 0.84 -13.50 0.27
C VAL A 85 1.29 -12.46 1.28
N MET A 86 0.59 -11.35 1.33
CA MET A 86 0.77 -10.28 2.31
C MET A 86 -0.31 -10.36 3.39
N ALA A 87 -0.03 -9.83 4.57
CA ALA A 87 -1.04 -9.68 5.63
C ALA A 87 -0.86 -8.36 6.38
N LYS A 88 -1.93 -7.88 7.02
CA LYS A 88 -1.92 -6.58 7.71
C LYS A 88 -1.70 -6.72 9.21
N ALA A 89 -0.83 -5.88 9.76
CA ALA A 89 -0.70 -5.61 11.18
C ALA A 89 -1.28 -4.22 11.51
N ARG A 90 -1.81 -4.05 12.70
CA ARG A 90 -2.24 -2.74 13.20
C ARG A 90 -1.03 -1.82 13.41
N ILE A 91 -1.21 -0.53 13.16
CA ILE A 91 -0.17 0.47 13.41
C ILE A 91 0.33 0.34 14.87
N GLY A 92 1.65 0.21 15.04
CA GLY A 92 2.34 0.08 16.33
C GLY A 92 2.25 -1.30 16.97
N HIS A 93 1.53 -2.25 16.39
CA HIS A 93 1.34 -3.57 16.99
C HIS A 93 2.46 -4.56 16.60
N PHE A 94 3.64 -4.38 17.17
CA PHE A 94 4.80 -5.21 16.86
C PHE A 94 4.59 -6.72 17.11
N VAL A 95 3.72 -7.11 18.05
CA VAL A 95 3.43 -8.53 18.32
C VAL A 95 2.62 -9.16 17.17
N GLU A 96 1.66 -8.43 16.57
CA GLU A 96 1.00 -8.90 15.35
C GLU A 96 2.01 -9.12 14.22
N ALA A 97 2.97 -8.21 14.05
CA ALA A 97 4.04 -8.38 13.07
C ALA A 97 4.93 -9.60 13.36
N GLN A 98 5.23 -9.89 14.63
CA GLN A 98 5.95 -11.10 15.04
C GLN A 98 5.18 -12.38 14.67
N ILE A 99 3.86 -12.39 14.91
CA ILE A 99 2.98 -13.51 14.53
C ILE A 99 3.01 -13.68 13.01
N LEU A 100 2.79 -12.63 12.24
CA LEU A 100 2.76 -12.68 10.78
C LEU A 100 4.11 -13.15 10.20
N GLN A 101 5.23 -12.66 10.74
CA GLN A 101 6.55 -13.14 10.35
C GLN A 101 6.72 -14.65 10.66
N SER A 102 6.21 -15.13 11.80
CA SER A 102 6.28 -16.56 12.15
C SER A 102 5.42 -17.46 11.26
N LEU A 103 4.35 -16.93 10.67
CA LEU A 103 3.51 -17.61 9.67
C LEU A 103 4.18 -17.67 8.30
N GLY A 104 5.28 -16.95 8.08
CA GLY A 104 6.00 -16.93 6.81
C GLY A 104 5.25 -16.21 5.70
N VAL A 105 4.48 -15.15 6.01
CA VAL A 105 3.94 -14.27 4.97
C VAL A 105 5.08 -13.55 4.26
N ASP A 106 4.88 -13.17 3.00
CA ASP A 106 5.94 -12.57 2.18
C ASP A 106 6.15 -11.08 2.49
N TYR A 107 5.10 -10.37 2.89
CA TYR A 107 5.13 -8.95 3.28
C TYR A 107 4.14 -8.67 4.40
N ILE A 108 4.46 -7.69 5.25
CA ILE A 108 3.54 -7.17 6.27
C ILE A 108 3.15 -5.74 5.90
N ASP A 109 1.86 -5.45 5.82
CA ASP A 109 1.35 -4.09 5.69
C ASP A 109 0.98 -3.56 7.08
N GLU A 110 1.79 -2.64 7.62
CA GLU A 110 1.42 -1.87 8.80
C GLU A 110 0.41 -0.81 8.38
N SER A 111 -0.88 -1.10 8.65
CA SER A 111 -1.98 -0.51 7.91
C SER A 111 -2.95 0.31 8.75
N GLU A 112 -3.25 1.51 8.27
CA GLU A 112 -4.32 2.39 8.76
C GLU A 112 -5.73 1.82 8.53
N VAL A 113 -5.88 0.85 7.65
CA VAL A 113 -7.16 0.16 7.40
C VAL A 113 -7.60 -0.59 8.65
N LEU A 114 -6.66 -1.15 9.40
CA LEU A 114 -6.92 -1.72 10.71
C LEU A 114 -6.95 -0.62 11.78
N THR A 115 -7.57 -0.92 12.92
CA THR A 115 -7.62 0.01 14.04
C THR A 115 -6.22 0.14 14.67
N PRO A 116 -5.64 1.34 14.80
CA PRO A 116 -4.34 1.52 15.41
C PRO A 116 -4.28 0.93 16.81
N ALA A 117 -3.18 0.25 17.13
CA ALA A 117 -2.86 -0.20 18.48
C ALA A 117 -2.08 0.85 19.27
N ASP A 118 -1.35 1.72 18.55
CA ASP A 118 -0.62 2.85 19.10
C ASP A 118 -0.84 4.06 18.20
N TYR A 119 -1.19 5.21 18.78
CA TYR A 119 -1.40 6.47 18.05
C TYR A 119 -0.11 7.28 17.88
N THR A 120 0.96 6.89 18.54
CA THR A 120 2.22 7.64 18.57
C THR A 120 3.35 6.90 17.86
N HIS A 121 3.44 5.58 18.05
CA HIS A 121 4.56 4.78 17.57
C HIS A 121 4.13 3.88 16.42
N HIS A 122 4.95 3.85 15.37
CA HIS A 122 4.93 2.81 14.36
C HIS A 122 5.89 1.67 14.76
N ILE A 123 5.72 0.52 14.12
CA ILE A 123 6.61 -0.62 14.32
C ILE A 123 8.02 -0.25 13.82
N ASP A 124 9.04 -0.53 14.63
CA ASP A 124 10.44 -0.51 14.17
C ASP A 124 10.69 -1.73 13.28
N LYS A 125 10.63 -1.51 11.98
CA LYS A 125 10.68 -2.55 10.95
C LYS A 125 12.08 -3.12 10.78
N TRP A 126 13.12 -2.42 11.29
CA TRP A 126 14.49 -2.92 11.26
C TRP A 126 14.71 -4.14 12.16
N ASN A 127 13.80 -4.37 13.11
CA ASN A 127 13.81 -5.56 13.97
C ASN A 127 13.25 -6.83 13.30
N PHE A 128 12.83 -6.74 12.03
CA PHE A 128 12.23 -7.83 11.28
C PHE A 128 13.02 -8.15 10.02
N THR A 129 13.01 -9.42 9.60
CA THR A 129 13.62 -9.88 8.34
C THR A 129 12.68 -9.70 7.16
N ILE A 130 11.37 -9.71 7.39
CA ILE A 130 10.34 -9.56 6.38
C ILE A 130 10.22 -8.09 5.91
N PRO A 131 9.92 -7.83 4.61
CA PRO A 131 9.65 -6.48 4.11
C PRO A 131 8.28 -5.97 4.56
N PHE A 132 8.21 -4.65 4.81
CA PHE A 132 6.98 -3.95 5.22
C PHE A 132 6.47 -3.02 4.13
N VAL A 133 5.13 -2.95 4.04
CA VAL A 133 4.36 -1.96 3.29
C VAL A 133 3.77 -0.95 4.28
N CYS A 134 3.75 0.33 3.93
CA CYS A 134 3.09 1.37 4.72
C CYS A 134 2.33 2.35 3.84
N GLY A 135 1.24 2.89 4.37
CA GLY A 135 0.49 3.98 3.74
C GLY A 135 1.14 5.35 3.99
N ALA A 136 0.96 6.26 3.02
CA ALA A 136 1.31 7.67 3.16
C ALA A 136 0.33 8.58 2.39
N THR A 137 0.16 9.79 2.89
CA THR A 137 -0.68 10.85 2.26
C THR A 137 0.16 11.91 1.57
N ASN A 138 1.45 12.02 1.94
CA ASN A 138 2.40 13.02 1.43
C ASN A 138 3.83 12.47 1.52
N LEU A 139 4.79 13.22 0.96
CA LEU A 139 6.19 12.81 0.93
C LEU A 139 6.82 12.73 2.33
N GLY A 140 6.50 13.66 3.22
CA GLY A 140 7.06 13.66 4.58
C GLY A 140 6.68 12.40 5.35
N GLU A 141 5.41 11.98 5.28
CA GLU A 141 4.94 10.73 5.86
C GLU A 141 5.63 9.52 5.22
N ALA A 142 5.73 9.48 3.88
CA ALA A 142 6.42 8.42 3.17
C ALA A 142 7.87 8.26 3.64
N LEU A 143 8.61 9.37 3.76
CA LEU A 143 10.02 9.34 4.20
C LEU A 143 10.17 8.91 5.65
N ARG A 144 9.24 9.25 6.54
CA ARG A 144 9.24 8.72 7.91
C ARG A 144 9.07 7.20 7.94
N ARG A 145 8.11 6.67 7.19
CA ARG A 145 7.90 5.20 7.07
C ARG A 145 9.12 4.49 6.49
N ILE A 146 9.76 5.07 5.46
CA ILE A 146 11.00 4.54 4.87
C ILE A 146 12.13 4.55 5.89
N ASN A 147 12.27 5.60 6.68
CA ASN A 147 13.26 5.68 7.76
C ASN A 147 13.08 4.59 8.82
N GLU A 148 11.83 4.21 9.10
CA GLU A 148 11.49 3.12 10.00
C GLU A 148 11.69 1.72 9.37
N GLY A 149 12.07 1.65 8.10
CA GLY A 149 12.39 0.42 7.38
C GLY A 149 11.27 -0.12 6.47
N ALA A 150 10.31 0.71 6.05
CA ALA A 150 9.36 0.32 5.03
C ALA A 150 10.05 0.03 3.70
N ALA A 151 9.66 -1.06 3.04
CA ALA A 151 10.19 -1.52 1.75
C ALA A 151 9.30 -1.10 0.57
N MET A 152 8.07 -0.71 0.84
CA MET A 152 7.09 -0.20 -0.11
C MET A 152 6.25 0.89 0.56
N ILE A 153 6.00 1.96 -0.18
CA ILE A 153 4.99 2.95 0.17
C ILE A 153 3.79 2.77 -0.74
N ARG A 154 2.59 2.91 -0.19
CA ARG A 154 1.36 3.07 -0.97
C ARG A 154 0.65 4.36 -0.58
N SER A 155 -0.11 4.96 -1.50
CA SER A 155 -1.04 5.99 -1.08
C SER A 155 -2.05 5.40 -0.09
N LYS A 156 -2.48 6.16 0.90
CA LYS A 156 -3.57 5.69 1.78
C LYS A 156 -4.90 5.68 1.02
N GLY A 157 -5.17 6.73 0.25
CA GLY A 157 -6.49 6.93 -0.33
C GLY A 157 -7.56 6.92 0.75
N GLU A 158 -8.78 6.55 0.41
CA GLU A 158 -9.83 6.23 1.37
C GLU A 158 -10.40 4.85 1.05
N ALA A 159 -9.80 3.82 1.66
CA ALA A 159 -10.05 2.42 1.34
C ALA A 159 -11.52 2.03 1.53
N GLY A 160 -12.06 1.23 0.62
CA GLY A 160 -13.44 0.71 0.71
C GLY A 160 -14.53 1.67 0.27
N THR A 161 -14.18 2.81 -0.33
CA THR A 161 -15.16 3.81 -0.79
C THR A 161 -15.56 3.66 -2.25
N GLY A 162 -14.70 3.09 -3.11
CA GLY A 162 -14.90 3.14 -4.56
C GLY A 162 -14.76 4.56 -5.13
N ASP A 163 -14.26 5.51 -4.35
CA ASP A 163 -13.97 6.89 -4.72
C ASP A 163 -12.47 7.12 -4.69
N VAL A 164 -11.87 7.30 -5.85
CA VAL A 164 -10.42 7.39 -6.06
C VAL A 164 -9.84 8.76 -5.75
N SER A 165 -10.68 9.75 -5.39
CA SER A 165 -10.27 11.15 -5.26
C SER A 165 -9.15 11.37 -4.23
N ASN A 166 -9.22 10.73 -3.07
CA ASN A 166 -8.16 10.85 -2.06
C ASN A 166 -6.86 10.18 -2.50
N ALA A 167 -6.91 9.01 -3.14
CA ALA A 167 -5.72 8.38 -3.69
C ALA A 167 -5.04 9.28 -4.74
N THR A 168 -5.83 9.91 -5.60
CA THR A 168 -5.35 10.93 -6.57
C THR A 168 -4.67 12.09 -5.85
N THR A 169 -5.29 12.63 -4.81
CA THR A 169 -4.74 13.74 -4.02
C THR A 169 -3.38 13.35 -3.39
N HIS A 170 -3.29 12.17 -2.80
CA HIS A 170 -2.06 11.70 -2.15
C HIS A 170 -0.95 11.43 -3.17
N MET A 171 -1.26 10.79 -4.30
CA MET A 171 -0.29 10.56 -5.37
C MET A 171 0.26 11.87 -5.94
N ARG A 172 -0.61 12.86 -6.15
CA ARG A 172 -0.18 14.20 -6.60
C ARG A 172 0.65 14.92 -5.55
N ALA A 173 0.25 14.88 -4.28
CA ALA A 173 1.03 15.49 -3.19
C ALA A 173 2.45 14.92 -3.15
N ILE A 174 2.62 13.60 -3.17
CA ILE A 174 3.93 12.95 -3.17
C ILE A 174 4.74 13.36 -4.42
N SER A 175 4.13 13.29 -5.61
CA SER A 175 4.82 13.59 -6.87
C SER A 175 5.22 15.04 -7.00
N ASP A 176 4.36 15.97 -6.54
CA ASP A 176 4.63 17.42 -6.58
C ASP A 176 5.76 17.79 -5.62
N GLU A 177 5.75 17.21 -4.43
CA GLU A 177 6.82 17.40 -3.44
C GLU A 177 8.17 16.85 -3.92
N ILE A 178 8.19 15.68 -4.58
CA ILE A 178 9.40 15.12 -5.21
C ILE A 178 9.94 16.07 -6.28
N ARG A 179 9.07 16.59 -7.17
CA ARG A 179 9.48 17.56 -8.20
C ARG A 179 10.00 18.85 -7.58
N ARG A 180 9.35 19.34 -6.52
CA ARG A 180 9.80 20.52 -5.78
C ARG A 180 11.23 20.31 -5.25
N LEU A 181 11.49 19.21 -4.55
CA LEU A 181 12.80 18.89 -4.01
C LEU A 181 13.88 18.81 -5.09
N SER A 182 13.57 18.19 -6.24
CA SER A 182 14.50 18.05 -7.35
C SER A 182 14.90 19.38 -8.00
N SER A 183 14.13 20.45 -7.78
CA SER A 183 14.40 21.82 -8.26
C SER A 183 15.11 22.70 -7.25
N MET A 184 15.28 22.26 -6.00
CA MET A 184 15.87 23.05 -4.91
C MET A 184 17.39 22.96 -4.91
N ARG A 185 18.04 24.04 -4.41
CA ARG A 185 19.47 24.01 -4.10
C ARG A 185 19.74 23.19 -2.84
N GLU A 186 20.97 22.71 -2.69
CA GLU A 186 21.33 21.85 -1.56
C GLU A 186 21.13 22.53 -0.20
N ASP A 187 21.39 23.85 -0.10
CA ASP A 187 21.19 24.61 1.13
C ASP A 187 19.70 24.77 1.50
N GLU A 188 18.78 24.72 0.54
CA GLU A 188 17.33 24.78 0.76
C GLU A 188 16.76 23.44 1.27
N LEU A 189 17.45 22.33 1.02
CA LEU A 189 16.99 21.00 1.46
C LEU A 189 16.94 20.84 2.98
N TYR A 190 17.74 21.60 3.75
CA TYR A 190 17.66 21.63 5.21
C TYR A 190 16.31 22.18 5.68
N VAL A 191 15.81 23.20 5.01
CA VAL A 191 14.49 23.79 5.31
C VAL A 191 13.39 22.81 4.89
N ALA A 192 13.50 22.22 3.70
CA ALA A 192 12.55 21.23 3.21
C ALA A 192 12.45 20.01 4.14
N ALA A 193 13.57 19.49 4.64
CA ALA A 193 13.59 18.37 5.60
C ALA A 193 12.85 18.72 6.90
N LYS A 194 13.04 19.95 7.40
CA LYS A 194 12.32 20.44 8.58
C LYS A 194 10.80 20.58 8.32
N GLU A 195 10.42 21.13 7.18
CA GLU A 195 9.00 21.28 6.78
C GLU A 195 8.32 19.93 6.62
N LEU A 196 8.98 18.99 5.95
CA LEU A 196 8.51 17.62 5.72
C LEU A 196 8.56 16.74 6.99
N GLN A 197 9.23 17.22 8.05
CA GLN A 197 9.50 16.43 9.27
C GLN A 197 10.14 15.06 8.93
N ALA A 198 11.09 15.08 8.02
CA ALA A 198 11.74 13.89 7.47
C ALA A 198 13.27 13.96 7.60
N PRO A 199 13.97 12.81 7.66
CA PRO A 199 15.43 12.78 7.73
C PRO A 199 16.05 13.46 6.53
N TYR A 200 17.06 14.34 6.78
CA TYR A 200 17.74 15.09 5.72
C TYR A 200 18.34 14.19 4.63
N ASP A 201 18.96 13.07 5.01
CA ASP A 201 19.60 12.17 4.06
C ASP A 201 18.59 11.58 3.05
N LEU A 202 17.39 11.24 3.51
CA LEU A 202 16.32 10.76 2.61
C LEU A 202 15.78 11.88 1.73
N VAL A 203 15.63 13.10 2.26
CA VAL A 203 15.23 14.28 1.47
C VAL A 203 16.26 14.56 0.37
N LYS A 204 17.56 14.50 0.70
CA LYS A 204 18.65 14.66 -0.26
C LYS A 204 18.68 13.55 -1.30
N GLU A 205 18.45 12.29 -0.90
CA GLU A 205 18.35 11.15 -1.82
C GLU A 205 17.22 11.37 -2.84
N VAL A 206 16.02 11.76 -2.37
CA VAL A 206 14.86 12.06 -3.24
C VAL A 206 15.14 13.24 -4.17
N ALA A 207 15.71 14.32 -3.66
CA ALA A 207 16.08 15.49 -4.46
C ALA A 207 17.06 15.13 -5.60
N THR A 208 18.01 14.24 -5.31
CA THR A 208 19.03 13.81 -6.27
C THR A 208 18.50 12.82 -7.30
N THR A 209 17.66 11.89 -6.88
CA THR A 209 17.18 10.79 -7.74
C THR A 209 15.86 11.09 -8.45
N GLY A 210 15.11 12.08 -7.98
CA GLY A 210 13.77 12.43 -8.50
C GLY A 210 12.70 11.39 -8.21
N LYS A 211 12.93 10.48 -7.26
CA LYS A 211 12.00 9.40 -6.90
C LYS A 211 12.17 8.95 -5.45
N LEU A 212 11.19 8.23 -4.93
CA LEU A 212 11.34 7.54 -3.64
C LEU A 212 12.43 6.45 -3.73
N PRO A 213 13.15 6.18 -2.62
CA PRO A 213 14.13 5.08 -2.55
C PRO A 213 13.50 3.69 -2.51
N VAL A 214 12.17 3.59 -2.47
CA VAL A 214 11.36 2.37 -2.52
C VAL A 214 10.22 2.53 -3.51
N VAL A 215 9.57 1.43 -3.89
CA VAL A 215 8.41 1.46 -4.81
C VAL A 215 7.23 2.23 -4.20
N LEU A 216 6.52 2.95 -5.06
CA LEU A 216 5.31 3.72 -4.73
C LEU A 216 4.10 3.10 -5.41
N PHE A 217 3.31 2.37 -4.68
CA PHE A 217 2.01 1.87 -5.14
C PHE A 217 0.89 2.87 -4.80
N THR A 218 -0.28 2.65 -5.38
CA THR A 218 -1.49 3.39 -5.00
C THR A 218 -2.52 2.45 -4.41
N ALA A 219 -3.29 2.94 -3.47
CA ALA A 219 -4.42 2.24 -2.84
C ALA A 219 -5.53 3.23 -2.51
N GLY A 220 -6.74 2.69 -2.31
CA GLY A 220 -7.91 3.43 -1.84
C GLY A 220 -8.81 3.94 -2.95
N GLY A 221 -9.99 3.35 -3.05
CA GLY A 221 -11.06 3.81 -3.92
C GLY A 221 -11.01 3.37 -5.38
N ILE A 222 -10.04 2.55 -5.80
CA ILE A 222 -9.99 2.02 -7.17
C ILE A 222 -11.13 1.03 -7.36
N ALA A 223 -12.01 1.29 -8.34
CA ALA A 223 -13.18 0.47 -8.64
C ALA A 223 -13.31 0.08 -10.12
N THR A 224 -12.59 0.76 -11.01
CA THR A 224 -12.68 0.56 -12.45
C THR A 224 -11.29 0.39 -13.10
N PRO A 225 -11.22 -0.22 -14.31
CA PRO A 225 -10.00 -0.24 -15.11
C PRO A 225 -9.41 1.16 -15.36
N ALA A 226 -10.26 2.15 -15.61
CA ALA A 226 -9.86 3.52 -15.86
C ALA A 226 -9.21 4.16 -14.61
N ASP A 227 -9.73 3.90 -13.40
CA ASP A 227 -9.13 4.37 -12.16
C ASP A 227 -7.71 3.81 -12.00
N ALA A 228 -7.54 2.50 -12.21
CA ALA A 228 -6.25 1.84 -12.10
C ALA A 228 -5.23 2.42 -13.11
N ALA A 229 -5.63 2.58 -14.36
CA ALA A 229 -4.79 3.18 -15.40
C ALA A 229 -4.43 4.64 -15.08
N MET A 230 -5.37 5.43 -14.55
CA MET A 230 -5.11 6.81 -14.13
C MET A 230 -4.02 6.85 -13.05
N MET A 231 -4.06 5.97 -12.07
CA MET A 231 -3.03 5.90 -11.03
C MET A 231 -1.65 5.59 -11.60
N MET A 232 -1.57 4.64 -12.55
CA MET A 232 -0.32 4.34 -13.24
C MET A 232 0.22 5.55 -14.02
N GLN A 233 -0.65 6.28 -14.73
CA GLN A 233 -0.29 7.50 -15.45
C GLN A 233 0.13 8.64 -14.50
N LEU A 234 -0.33 8.64 -13.25
CA LEU A 234 0.12 9.57 -12.20
C LEU A 234 1.49 9.19 -11.61
N GLY A 235 2.09 8.08 -12.05
CA GLY A 235 3.42 7.67 -11.65
C GLY A 235 3.47 6.61 -10.55
N ALA A 236 2.37 5.90 -10.31
CA ALA A 236 2.40 4.74 -9.43
C ALA A 236 3.21 3.59 -10.07
N ASP A 237 3.93 2.84 -9.23
CA ASP A 237 4.64 1.61 -9.64
C ASP A 237 3.72 0.38 -9.68
N GLY A 238 2.46 0.51 -9.27
CA GLY A 238 1.44 -0.52 -9.25
C GLY A 238 0.24 -0.11 -8.40
N VAL A 239 -0.75 -0.98 -8.29
CA VAL A 239 -2.00 -0.66 -7.59
C VAL A 239 -2.41 -1.76 -6.60
N PHE A 240 -3.06 -1.36 -5.50
CA PHE A 240 -3.81 -2.22 -4.60
C PHE A 240 -5.30 -2.06 -4.89
N VAL A 241 -6.02 -3.16 -5.02
CA VAL A 241 -7.47 -3.15 -5.23
C VAL A 241 -8.13 -4.26 -4.40
N GLY A 242 -9.14 -3.91 -3.62
CA GLY A 242 -9.88 -4.87 -2.80
C GLY A 242 -11.38 -4.81 -3.09
N SER A 243 -12.09 -3.97 -2.36
CA SER A 243 -13.56 -3.83 -2.48
C SER A 243 -14.01 -3.55 -3.91
N GLY A 244 -13.24 -2.79 -4.69
CA GLY A 244 -13.56 -2.47 -6.08
C GLY A 244 -13.72 -3.69 -6.98
N ILE A 245 -13.00 -4.80 -6.68
CA ILE A 245 -13.14 -6.08 -7.37
C ILE A 245 -14.21 -6.94 -6.70
N PHE A 246 -14.04 -7.27 -5.44
CA PHE A 246 -14.83 -8.31 -4.77
C PHE A 246 -16.23 -7.87 -4.31
N LYS A 247 -16.55 -6.59 -4.39
CA LYS A 247 -17.92 -6.04 -4.20
C LYS A 247 -18.59 -5.66 -5.54
N SER A 248 -18.02 -6.03 -6.67
CA SER A 248 -18.63 -5.84 -8.00
C SER A 248 -19.50 -7.01 -8.39
N GLY A 249 -20.28 -6.85 -9.45
CA GLY A 249 -21.19 -7.88 -9.96
C GLY A 249 -20.47 -9.08 -10.61
N ASP A 250 -19.21 -8.90 -11.10
CA ASP A 250 -18.38 -9.96 -11.69
C ASP A 250 -16.91 -9.75 -11.27
N PRO A 251 -16.49 -10.27 -10.11
CA PRO A 251 -15.14 -10.08 -9.59
C PRO A 251 -14.04 -10.63 -10.51
N ALA A 252 -14.21 -11.83 -11.08
CA ALA A 252 -13.18 -12.47 -11.92
C ALA A 252 -12.90 -11.66 -13.19
N ARG A 253 -13.95 -11.24 -13.88
CA ARG A 253 -13.83 -10.42 -15.07
C ARG A 253 -13.26 -9.04 -14.76
N ARG A 254 -13.69 -8.43 -13.68
CA ARG A 254 -13.19 -7.11 -13.24
C ARG A 254 -11.72 -7.17 -12.83
N ALA A 255 -11.30 -8.21 -12.11
CA ALA A 255 -9.91 -8.44 -11.75
C ALA A 255 -9.01 -8.52 -13.00
N ALA A 256 -9.37 -9.36 -13.97
CA ALA A 256 -8.63 -9.51 -15.22
C ALA A 256 -8.57 -8.20 -16.03
N ALA A 257 -9.68 -7.45 -16.09
CA ALA A 257 -9.74 -6.16 -16.76
C ALA A 257 -8.83 -5.10 -16.11
N ILE A 258 -8.80 -5.06 -14.77
CA ILE A 258 -7.93 -4.14 -14.02
C ILE A 258 -6.46 -4.51 -14.23
N VAL A 259 -6.07 -5.79 -14.13
CA VAL A 259 -4.69 -6.24 -14.39
C VAL A 259 -4.23 -5.82 -15.79
N LYS A 260 -5.06 -6.07 -16.80
CA LYS A 260 -4.73 -5.71 -18.18
C LYS A 260 -4.64 -4.19 -18.38
N SER A 261 -5.49 -3.42 -17.68
CA SER A 261 -5.45 -1.95 -17.73
C SER A 261 -4.25 -1.35 -17.00
N VAL A 262 -3.73 -2.01 -15.99
CA VAL A 262 -2.46 -1.64 -15.34
C VAL A 262 -1.28 -1.94 -16.26
N THR A 263 -1.30 -3.08 -16.96
CA THR A 263 -0.24 -3.46 -17.90
C THR A 263 -0.18 -2.51 -19.12
N PHE A 264 -1.33 -2.09 -19.64
CA PHE A 264 -1.47 -1.24 -20.85
C PHE A 264 -2.08 0.12 -20.51
N TYR A 265 -1.65 0.71 -19.40
CA TYR A 265 -2.27 1.90 -18.82
C TYR A 265 -2.22 3.15 -19.71
N ASP A 266 -1.37 3.20 -20.70
CA ASP A 266 -1.21 4.30 -21.68
C ASP A 266 -1.88 4.03 -23.04
N ASP A 267 -2.45 2.83 -23.25
CA ASP A 267 -3.19 2.49 -24.47
C ASP A 267 -4.70 2.68 -24.31
N ALA A 268 -5.20 3.85 -24.72
CA ALA A 268 -6.62 4.19 -24.63
C ALA A 268 -7.56 3.21 -25.33
N LYS A 269 -7.10 2.49 -26.39
CA LYS A 269 -7.92 1.49 -27.08
C LYS A 269 -8.08 0.23 -26.23
N VAL A 270 -7.00 -0.22 -25.61
CA VAL A 270 -7.04 -1.33 -24.64
C VAL A 270 -7.92 -0.95 -23.46
N LEU A 271 -7.76 0.25 -22.89
CA LEU A 271 -8.56 0.72 -21.77
C LEU A 271 -10.06 0.75 -22.11
N ALA A 272 -10.42 1.26 -23.30
CA ALA A 272 -11.80 1.26 -23.76
C ALA A 272 -12.37 -0.17 -23.90
N GLU A 273 -11.58 -1.12 -24.39
CA GLU A 273 -12.01 -2.51 -24.51
C GLU A 273 -12.17 -3.18 -23.14
N GLN A 274 -11.23 -2.96 -22.21
CA GLN A 274 -11.28 -3.52 -20.86
C GLN A 274 -12.40 -2.91 -19.98
N SER A 275 -12.94 -1.78 -20.36
CA SER A 275 -14.05 -1.13 -19.64
C SER A 275 -15.44 -1.64 -20.03
N LYS A 276 -15.53 -2.51 -21.04
CA LYS A 276 -16.81 -2.99 -21.55
C LYS A 276 -17.37 -4.18 -20.76
N GLY A 277 -18.67 -4.13 -20.47
CA GLY A 277 -19.44 -5.29 -20.00
C GLY A 277 -18.93 -5.93 -18.71
N LEU A 278 -18.46 -5.14 -17.77
CA LEU A 278 -17.90 -5.60 -16.49
C LEU A 278 -18.96 -5.84 -15.40
N GLY A 279 -20.24 -5.76 -15.73
CA GLY A 279 -21.30 -5.77 -14.74
C GLY A 279 -21.32 -4.50 -13.87
N GLU A 280 -22.06 -4.54 -12.79
CA GLU A 280 -22.16 -3.42 -11.87
C GLU A 280 -20.84 -3.21 -11.11
N ALA A 281 -20.40 -1.95 -11.02
CA ALA A 281 -19.32 -1.57 -10.13
C ALA A 281 -19.79 -1.67 -8.66
N MET A 282 -18.86 -1.71 -7.72
CA MET A 282 -19.21 -1.62 -6.31
C MET A 282 -20.01 -0.35 -6.01
N VAL A 283 -20.95 -0.43 -5.08
CA VAL A 283 -21.62 0.76 -4.55
C VAL A 283 -20.59 1.61 -3.83
N GLY A 284 -20.40 2.84 -4.28
CA GLY A 284 -19.41 3.76 -3.72
C GLY A 284 -19.95 4.62 -2.58
N ILE A 285 -19.01 5.18 -1.83
CA ILE A 285 -19.25 6.20 -0.81
C ILE A 285 -18.42 7.43 -1.20
N ASN A 286 -19.07 8.58 -1.36
CA ASN A 286 -18.35 9.83 -1.62
C ASN A 286 -17.47 10.18 -0.41
N VAL A 287 -16.18 10.33 -0.63
CA VAL A 287 -15.20 10.64 0.44
C VAL A 287 -15.53 11.96 1.14
N ALA A 288 -16.09 12.93 0.43
CA ALA A 288 -16.48 14.20 1.02
C ALA A 288 -17.58 14.06 2.09
N ASP A 289 -18.41 13.01 2.00
CA ASP A 289 -19.49 12.75 2.95
C ASP A 289 -19.03 11.98 4.19
N ILE A 290 -17.76 11.51 4.23
CA ILE A 290 -17.20 10.81 5.38
C ILE A 290 -16.68 11.83 6.40
N PRO A 291 -17.24 11.87 7.64
CA PRO A 291 -16.71 12.72 8.69
C PRO A 291 -15.22 12.42 8.97
N ALA A 292 -14.42 13.44 9.23
CA ALA A 292 -12.98 13.29 9.45
C ALA A 292 -12.61 12.19 10.47
N PRO A 293 -13.28 12.05 11.64
CA PRO A 293 -12.97 10.97 12.59
C PRO A 293 -13.19 9.54 12.06
N HIS A 294 -13.95 9.40 10.96
CA HIS A 294 -14.26 8.11 10.33
C HIS A 294 -13.39 7.82 9.10
N ARG A 295 -12.51 8.75 8.71
CA ARG A 295 -11.58 8.57 7.61
C ARG A 295 -10.42 7.67 8.04
N LEU A 296 -10.20 6.59 7.28
CA LEU A 296 -9.11 5.66 7.58
C LEU A 296 -7.74 6.29 7.28
N ALA A 297 -7.66 7.12 6.25
CA ALA A 297 -6.43 7.80 5.86
C ALA A 297 -5.83 8.72 6.92
N GLU A 298 -6.64 9.23 7.85
CA GLU A 298 -6.20 10.10 8.95
C GLU A 298 -5.47 9.33 10.08
N ARG A 299 -5.54 7.99 10.07
CA ARG A 299 -4.91 7.16 11.10
C ARG A 299 -3.39 7.06 10.87
N GLY A 300 -2.61 7.11 11.96
CA GLY A 300 -1.18 6.85 11.95
C GLY A 300 -0.36 7.87 11.14
N TRP A 301 -0.62 9.11 11.38
CA TRP A 301 0.13 10.22 10.78
C TRP A 301 1.60 10.27 11.22
#